data_37c1b6d8968993673e18155b4fefacef
#
_entry.id   37c1b6d8968993673e18155b4fefacef
#
_cell.length_a   1.000
_cell.length_b   1.000
_cell.length_c   1.000
_cell.angle_alpha   90.00
_cell.angle_beta   90.00
_cell.angle_gamma   90.00
#
_symmetry.space_group_name_H-M   'P 1'
#
loop_
_entity.id
_entity.type
_entity.pdbx_description
1 polymer ?
#
loop_
_entity_poly.entity_id
_entity_poly.type
_entity_poly.pdbx_seq_one_letter_code
_entity_poly.pdbx_strand_id
1 'polypeptide(L)'
;CSFRSAAIAAKFLKARFNEVMNQTIYAYISDGGIQEEISQGAGRIAGALGLDNLIMFYDSNDIQLSTETKDVTVEDTAMKYEAWGWNVLSINGNDPDEIRAAIKEAQTEKERPTLIIGKTVMGKGARKADGSSYEANCATHGAPLGGDAYVNTIKNLGGDPVNPFVIFPEVAELYAKRAAELKKIVAERYAKKAKWTKANPELAAKLEAFFSGKAPKVDWAAIEQKAGTATRAASATVLGALAMQVENMIVASADLSNSDKTDGFLK
;
A
#
# COMPACT_ATOMS: atom_id res chain seq x y z
N CYS A 1 2.83 -7.15 2.78
CA CYS A 1 2.20 -8.12 1.86
C CYS A 1 0.96 -7.56 1.14
N SER A 2 0.05 -6.93 1.88
CA SER A 2 -1.20 -6.39 1.33
C SER A 2 -0.99 -5.36 0.21
N PHE A 3 -0.02 -4.46 0.32
CA PHE A 3 0.26 -3.43 -0.68
C PHE A 3 0.64 -4.03 -2.06
N ARG A 4 1.48 -5.07 -2.08
CA ARG A 4 1.85 -5.77 -3.33
C ARG A 4 0.63 -6.43 -3.96
N SER A 5 -0.16 -7.15 -3.16
CA SER A 5 -1.35 -7.84 -3.66
C SER A 5 -2.38 -6.84 -4.20
N ALA A 6 -2.56 -5.70 -3.54
CA ALA A 6 -3.41 -4.62 -4.03
C ALA A 6 -2.91 -4.03 -5.37
N ALA A 7 -1.58 -3.84 -5.51
CA ALA A 7 -0.99 -3.33 -6.75
C ALA A 7 -1.14 -4.32 -7.92
N ILE A 8 -0.94 -5.62 -7.67
CA ILE A 8 -1.17 -6.68 -8.66
C ILE A 8 -2.65 -6.71 -9.07
N ALA A 9 -3.56 -6.71 -8.10
CA ALA A 9 -5.00 -6.70 -8.37
C ALA A 9 -5.43 -5.46 -9.17
N ALA A 10 -4.88 -4.28 -8.85
CA ALA A 10 -5.15 -3.06 -9.60
C ALA A 10 -4.65 -3.14 -11.05
N LYS A 11 -3.46 -3.71 -11.30
CA LYS A 11 -2.96 -3.96 -12.67
C LYS A 11 -3.80 -4.99 -13.41
N PHE A 12 -4.22 -6.06 -12.74
CA PHE A 12 -5.12 -7.06 -13.30
C PHE A 12 -6.45 -6.46 -13.76
N LEU A 13 -7.04 -5.59 -12.93
CA LEU A 13 -8.27 -4.87 -13.26
C LEU A 13 -8.04 -3.83 -14.37
N LYS A 14 -6.91 -3.12 -14.33
CA LYS A 14 -6.54 -2.16 -15.38
C LYS A 14 -6.41 -2.83 -16.74
N ALA A 15 -5.81 -4.01 -16.82
CA ALA A 15 -5.69 -4.76 -18.07
C ALA A 15 -7.03 -5.12 -18.71
N ARG A 16 -8.10 -5.25 -17.93
CA ARG A 16 -9.45 -5.60 -18.38
C ARG A 16 -10.37 -4.40 -18.54
N PHE A 17 -10.24 -3.40 -17.68
CA PHE A 17 -11.20 -2.28 -17.55
C PHE A 17 -10.51 -0.93 -17.56
N ASN A 18 -9.40 -0.80 -18.28
CA ASN A 18 -8.43 0.28 -18.28
C ASN A 18 -8.99 1.69 -18.02
N GLU A 19 -10.05 2.08 -18.73
CA GLU A 19 -10.57 3.44 -18.67
C GLU A 19 -11.17 3.82 -17.31
N VAL A 20 -11.67 2.83 -16.56
CA VAL A 20 -12.38 3.03 -15.28
C VAL A 20 -11.66 2.40 -14.09
N MET A 21 -10.67 1.52 -14.35
CA MET A 21 -9.87 0.82 -13.35
C MET A 21 -8.38 1.10 -13.57
N ASN A 22 -7.90 2.23 -13.07
CA ASN A 22 -6.50 2.65 -13.18
C ASN A 22 -6.06 3.31 -11.87
N GLN A 23 -5.99 2.52 -10.81
CA GLN A 23 -5.64 3.00 -9.48
C GLN A 23 -4.14 2.95 -9.24
N THR A 24 -3.63 3.99 -8.58
CA THR A 24 -2.33 3.98 -7.90
C THR A 24 -2.54 3.51 -6.46
N ILE A 25 -1.71 2.62 -6.00
CA ILE A 25 -1.71 2.10 -4.64
C ILE A 25 -0.65 2.85 -3.85
N TYR A 26 -1.07 3.48 -2.76
CA TYR A 26 -0.17 4.13 -1.81
C TYR A 26 -0.04 3.26 -0.59
N ALA A 27 1.19 3.05 -0.15
CA ALA A 27 1.52 2.30 1.06
C ALA A 27 2.39 3.15 1.98
N TYR A 28 2.29 2.90 3.26
CA TYR A 28 3.11 3.52 4.29
C TYR A 28 3.79 2.43 5.10
N ILE A 29 5.08 2.61 5.41
CA ILE A 29 5.86 1.63 6.17
C ILE A 29 6.84 2.37 7.09
N SER A 30 7.10 1.79 8.26
CA SER A 30 8.02 2.32 9.27
C SER A 30 9.32 1.51 9.35
N ASP A 31 10.27 1.93 10.19
CA ASP A 31 11.56 1.27 10.39
C ASP A 31 11.43 -0.23 10.74
N GLY A 32 10.57 -0.60 11.67
CA GLY A 32 10.34 -2.01 11.99
C GLY A 32 9.66 -2.76 10.83
N GLY A 33 8.65 -2.14 10.21
CA GLY A 33 7.89 -2.76 9.13
C GLY A 33 8.72 -3.06 7.88
N ILE A 34 9.70 -2.21 7.55
CA ILE A 34 10.53 -2.40 6.35
C ILE A 34 11.58 -3.50 6.53
N GLN A 35 11.91 -3.84 7.77
CA GLN A 35 12.85 -4.91 8.12
C GLN A 35 12.20 -6.30 8.10
N GLU A 36 10.87 -6.38 8.20
CA GLU A 36 10.14 -7.64 8.17
C GLU A 36 10.40 -8.43 6.87
N GLU A 37 10.76 -9.71 6.98
CA GLU A 37 11.07 -10.58 5.84
C GLU A 37 9.93 -10.63 4.82
N ILE A 38 8.68 -10.61 5.29
CA ILE A 38 7.51 -10.60 4.40
C ILE A 38 7.37 -9.28 3.63
N SER A 39 7.79 -8.17 4.21
CA SER A 39 7.83 -6.86 3.53
C SER A 39 8.93 -6.85 2.48
N GLN A 40 10.09 -7.39 2.79
CA GLN A 40 11.22 -7.52 1.87
C GLN A 40 10.89 -8.45 0.69
N GLY A 41 10.31 -9.63 0.96
CA GLY A 41 9.84 -10.54 -0.08
C GLY A 41 8.79 -9.88 -0.99
N ALA A 42 7.86 -9.10 -0.42
CA ALA A 42 6.87 -8.34 -1.19
C ALA A 42 7.54 -7.24 -2.03
N GLY A 43 8.55 -6.55 -1.48
CA GLY A 43 9.34 -5.53 -2.18
C GLY A 43 10.09 -6.09 -3.39
N ARG A 44 10.78 -7.21 -3.22
CA ARG A 44 11.50 -7.89 -4.33
C ARG A 44 10.55 -8.29 -5.46
N ILE A 45 9.40 -8.86 -5.16
CA ILE A 45 8.42 -9.25 -6.17
C ILE A 45 7.81 -8.01 -6.85
N ALA A 46 7.56 -6.94 -6.11
CA ALA A 46 7.03 -5.70 -6.68
C ALA A 46 7.99 -5.09 -7.72
N GLY A 47 9.29 -5.06 -7.41
CA GLY A 47 10.32 -4.61 -8.35
C GLY A 47 10.41 -5.54 -9.56
N ALA A 48 10.51 -6.86 -9.36
CA ALA A 48 10.60 -7.84 -10.45
C ALA A 48 9.38 -7.80 -11.40
N LEU A 49 8.19 -7.47 -10.90
CA LEU A 49 6.97 -7.32 -11.70
C LEU A 49 6.79 -5.91 -12.29
N GLY A 50 7.68 -4.97 -12.01
CA GLY A 50 7.55 -3.58 -12.47
C GLY A 50 6.20 -2.97 -12.08
N LEU A 51 5.82 -3.01 -10.78
CA LEU A 51 4.53 -2.49 -10.32
C LEU A 51 4.54 -0.96 -10.25
N ASP A 52 4.55 -0.28 -11.40
CA ASP A 52 4.58 1.18 -11.56
C ASP A 52 3.40 1.90 -10.88
N ASN A 53 2.36 1.17 -10.54
CA ASN A 53 1.20 1.66 -9.82
C ASN A 53 1.32 1.57 -8.29
N LEU A 54 2.51 1.23 -7.75
CA LEU A 54 2.80 1.16 -6.32
C LEU A 54 3.76 2.29 -5.92
N ILE A 55 3.31 3.15 -5.02
CA ILE A 55 4.12 4.18 -4.38
C ILE A 55 4.12 3.90 -2.88
N MET A 56 5.30 3.68 -2.31
CA MET A 56 5.46 3.39 -0.88
C MET A 56 6.25 4.52 -0.21
N PHE A 57 5.71 5.07 0.88
CA PHE A 57 6.40 6.02 1.73
C PHE A 57 6.98 5.28 2.93
N TYR A 58 8.30 5.34 3.08
CA TYR A 58 9.01 4.84 4.25
C TYR A 58 9.30 5.99 5.21
N ASP A 59 8.68 5.92 6.40
CA ASP A 59 8.96 6.82 7.51
C ASP A 59 10.25 6.35 8.21
N SER A 60 11.36 6.95 7.78
CA SER A 60 12.70 6.62 8.27
C SER A 60 13.08 7.57 9.39
N ASN A 61 12.77 7.20 10.62
CA ASN A 61 13.02 8.03 11.80
C ASN A 61 14.11 7.49 12.74
N ASP A 62 14.73 6.35 12.39
CA ASP A 62 15.80 5.65 13.11
C ASP A 62 15.40 5.09 14.48
N ILE A 63 14.14 5.15 14.88
CA ILE A 63 13.67 4.72 16.19
C ILE A 63 12.71 3.54 16.05
N GLN A 64 12.99 2.50 16.82
CA GLN A 64 12.12 1.35 17.00
C GLN A 64 11.53 1.36 18.41
N LEU A 65 10.73 0.33 18.75
CA LEU A 65 10.05 0.27 20.04
C LEU A 65 11.02 0.34 21.24
N SER A 66 12.17 -0.29 21.14
CA SER A 66 13.11 -0.42 22.27
C SER A 66 14.55 0.04 21.94
N THR A 67 14.87 0.22 20.65
CA THR A 67 16.25 0.47 20.19
C THR A 67 16.27 1.47 19.04
N GLU A 68 17.45 1.92 18.66
CA GLU A 68 17.66 2.61 17.41
C GLU A 68 17.85 1.62 16.25
N THR A 69 17.47 1.99 15.04
CA THR A 69 17.58 1.14 13.84
C THR A 69 19.01 0.63 13.62
N LYS A 70 20.02 1.48 13.87
CA LYS A 70 21.46 1.10 13.74
C LYS A 70 21.90 -0.03 14.66
N ASP A 71 21.18 -0.28 15.76
CA ASP A 71 21.50 -1.36 16.71
C ASP A 71 21.01 -2.73 16.22
N VAL A 72 20.14 -2.74 15.20
CA VAL A 72 19.44 -3.93 14.71
C VAL A 72 19.84 -4.28 13.28
N THR A 73 20.09 -3.29 12.43
CA THR A 73 20.46 -3.51 11.02
C THR A 73 21.55 -2.55 10.57
N VAL A 74 22.38 -3.03 9.62
CA VAL A 74 23.40 -2.25 8.92
C VAL A 74 23.07 -2.07 7.45
N GLU A 75 21.86 -2.45 7.04
CA GLU A 75 21.44 -2.41 5.64
C GLU A 75 21.20 -1.00 5.15
N ASP A 76 21.68 -0.71 3.94
CA ASP A 76 21.25 0.47 3.18
C ASP A 76 19.94 0.16 2.46
N THR A 77 18.85 0.73 2.96
CA THR A 77 17.52 0.50 2.41
C THR A 77 17.37 1.06 1.00
N ALA A 78 18.00 2.20 0.69
CA ALA A 78 17.94 2.78 -0.65
C ALA A 78 18.59 1.84 -1.68
N MET A 79 19.85 1.47 -1.44
CA MET A 79 20.60 0.55 -2.31
C MET A 79 19.88 -0.81 -2.45
N LYS A 80 19.29 -1.32 -1.37
CA LYS A 80 18.55 -2.58 -1.38
C LYS A 80 17.34 -2.53 -2.30
N TYR A 81 16.53 -1.49 -2.22
CA TYR A 81 15.34 -1.33 -3.08
C TYR A 81 15.71 -1.01 -4.52
N GLU A 82 16.75 -0.21 -4.76
CA GLU A 82 17.29 0.02 -6.10
C GLU A 82 17.74 -1.30 -6.76
N ALA A 83 18.45 -2.15 -6.02
CA ALA A 83 18.87 -3.48 -6.51
C ALA A 83 17.66 -4.39 -6.81
N TRP A 84 16.50 -4.17 -6.19
CA TRP A 84 15.26 -4.89 -6.51
C TRP A 84 14.48 -4.26 -7.68
N GLY A 85 15.00 -3.21 -8.32
CA GLY A 85 14.39 -2.56 -9.48
C GLY A 85 13.35 -1.49 -9.11
N TRP A 86 13.42 -0.89 -7.93
CA TRP A 86 12.57 0.24 -7.55
C TRP A 86 13.19 1.57 -7.98
N ASN A 87 12.34 2.54 -8.26
CA ASN A 87 12.70 3.95 -8.25
C ASN A 87 12.74 4.43 -6.79
N VAL A 88 13.85 5.03 -6.35
CA VAL A 88 14.03 5.45 -4.95
C VAL A 88 14.25 6.96 -4.87
N LEU A 89 13.46 7.62 -4.04
CA LEU A 89 13.53 9.06 -3.76
C LEU A 89 13.81 9.27 -2.28
N SER A 90 14.85 10.03 -1.92
CA SER A 90 15.17 10.38 -0.53
C SER A 90 14.87 11.84 -0.28
N ILE A 91 14.10 12.14 0.77
CA ILE A 91 13.59 13.48 1.08
C ILE A 91 13.64 13.77 2.58
N ASN A 92 13.54 15.05 2.93
CA ASN A 92 13.12 15.45 4.27
C ASN A 92 11.63 15.15 4.49
N GLY A 93 11.35 14.06 5.20
CA GLY A 93 9.98 13.60 5.46
C GLY A 93 9.19 14.48 6.43
N ASN A 94 9.81 15.54 6.99
CA ASN A 94 9.12 16.58 7.77
C ASN A 94 8.84 17.86 6.96
N ASP A 95 9.24 17.91 5.68
CA ASP A 95 8.94 19.03 4.78
C ASP A 95 7.76 18.69 3.87
N PRO A 96 6.60 19.38 4.02
CA PRO A 96 5.42 19.11 3.20
C PRO A 96 5.61 19.38 1.70
N ASP A 97 6.52 20.28 1.33
CA ASP A 97 6.73 20.62 -0.07
C ASP A 97 7.63 19.59 -0.75
N GLU A 98 8.65 19.07 -0.06
CA GLU A 98 9.43 17.92 -0.53
C GLU A 98 8.55 16.66 -0.68
N ILE A 99 7.66 16.39 0.30
CA ILE A 99 6.71 15.27 0.21
C ILE A 99 5.80 15.41 -1.02
N ARG A 100 5.24 16.59 -1.27
CA ARG A 100 4.39 16.84 -2.44
C ARG A 100 5.15 16.68 -3.75
N ALA A 101 6.38 17.17 -3.80
CA ALA A 101 7.25 17.05 -4.97
C ALA A 101 7.55 15.57 -5.26
N ALA A 102 7.99 14.81 -4.26
CA ALA A 102 8.31 13.39 -4.41
C ALA A 102 7.08 12.55 -4.84
N ILE A 103 5.89 12.82 -4.28
CA ILE A 103 4.66 12.14 -4.69
C ILE A 103 4.33 12.45 -6.17
N LYS A 104 4.48 13.71 -6.60
CA LYS A 104 4.26 14.08 -8.00
C LYS A 104 5.26 13.41 -8.94
N GLU A 105 6.53 13.36 -8.57
CA GLU A 105 7.57 12.66 -9.32
C GLU A 105 7.27 11.16 -9.42
N ALA A 106 6.96 10.51 -8.29
CA ALA A 106 6.58 9.10 -8.25
C ALA A 106 5.38 8.77 -9.16
N GLN A 107 4.41 9.68 -9.31
CA GLN A 107 3.26 9.52 -10.22
C GLN A 107 3.65 9.56 -11.70
N THR A 108 4.84 10.07 -12.05
CA THR A 108 5.34 10.11 -13.43
C THR A 108 6.13 8.84 -13.82
N GLU A 109 6.60 8.05 -12.86
CA GLU A 109 7.25 6.76 -13.10
C GLU A 109 6.24 5.78 -13.72
N LYS A 110 6.63 5.05 -14.78
CA LYS A 110 5.75 4.18 -15.56
C LYS A 110 6.24 2.75 -15.70
N GLU A 111 7.40 2.44 -15.16
CA GLU A 111 8.05 1.14 -15.34
C GLU A 111 8.30 0.42 -14.01
N ARG A 112 8.50 1.19 -12.92
CA ARG A 112 8.98 0.67 -11.64
C ARG A 112 8.07 1.12 -10.49
N PRO A 113 7.95 0.33 -9.42
CA PRO A 113 7.41 0.84 -8.16
C PRO A 113 8.33 1.92 -7.58
N THR A 114 7.77 2.87 -6.84
CA THR A 114 8.54 3.96 -6.21
C THR A 114 8.55 3.81 -4.70
N LEU A 115 9.75 3.86 -4.10
CA LEU A 115 9.97 4.05 -2.67
C LEU A 115 10.36 5.51 -2.41
N ILE A 116 9.60 6.20 -1.56
CA ILE A 116 9.96 7.52 -1.04
C ILE A 116 10.47 7.31 0.38
N ILE A 117 11.76 7.52 0.59
CA ILE A 117 12.40 7.48 1.92
C ILE A 117 12.29 8.87 2.53
N GLY A 118 11.33 9.07 3.42
CA GLY A 118 11.15 10.32 4.15
C GLY A 118 11.91 10.28 5.48
N LYS A 119 13.00 11.02 5.57
CA LYS A 119 13.73 11.17 6.84
C LYS A 119 12.91 12.03 7.78
N THR A 120 12.48 11.48 8.90
CA THR A 120 11.62 12.14 9.89
C THR A 120 12.24 12.10 11.29
N VAL A 121 11.58 12.76 12.22
CA VAL A 121 11.98 12.79 13.64
C VAL A 121 10.88 12.13 14.48
N MET A 122 11.21 11.01 15.14
CA MET A 122 10.28 10.38 16.08
C MET A 122 9.88 11.36 17.18
N GLY A 123 8.55 11.49 17.42
CA GLY A 123 8.03 12.38 18.44
C GLY A 123 8.36 13.85 18.20
N LYS A 124 8.41 14.30 16.94
CA LYS A 124 8.73 15.70 16.60
C LYS A 124 7.89 16.69 17.40
N GLY A 125 8.56 17.61 18.08
CA GLY A 125 7.94 18.60 18.96
C GLY A 125 7.68 18.12 20.39
N ALA A 126 7.91 16.85 20.71
CA ALA A 126 7.71 16.33 22.06
C ALA A 126 8.66 16.95 23.07
N ARG A 127 8.14 17.24 24.27
CA ARG A 127 8.88 17.84 25.39
C ARG A 127 8.71 16.99 26.65
N LYS A 128 9.76 16.96 27.48
CA LYS A 128 9.71 16.38 28.83
C LYS A 128 9.01 17.32 29.81
N ALA A 129 8.77 16.85 31.05
CA ALA A 129 8.19 17.66 32.13
C ALA A 129 9.05 18.89 32.48
N ASP A 130 10.36 18.79 32.34
CA ASP A 130 11.32 19.89 32.56
C ASP A 130 11.44 20.85 31.35
N GLY A 131 10.68 20.61 30.26
CA GLY A 131 10.70 21.40 29.04
C GLY A 131 11.80 21.02 28.03
N SER A 132 12.71 20.13 28.38
CA SER A 132 13.77 19.68 27.46
C SER A 132 13.18 18.83 26.32
N SER A 133 13.94 18.66 25.21
CA SER A 133 13.48 17.85 24.07
C SER A 133 13.29 16.39 24.44
N TYR A 134 12.20 15.80 23.91
CA TYR A 134 11.92 14.37 24.01
C TYR A 134 11.84 13.71 22.62
N GLU A 135 12.32 14.42 21.61
CA GLU A 135 12.39 13.93 20.23
C GLU A 135 13.45 12.82 20.08
N ALA A 136 13.32 12.02 19.04
CA ALA A 136 14.26 10.94 18.67
C ALA A 136 14.59 10.00 19.86
N ASN A 137 13.59 9.63 20.63
CA ASN A 137 13.78 8.79 21.81
C ASN A 137 12.82 7.60 21.80
N CYS A 138 13.35 6.39 22.00
CA CYS A 138 12.54 5.16 22.05
C CYS A 138 11.40 5.23 23.09
N ALA A 139 11.61 5.95 24.20
CA ALA A 139 10.59 6.13 25.23
C ALA A 139 9.34 6.94 24.76
N THR A 140 9.43 7.67 23.63
CA THR A 140 8.26 8.33 23.03
C THR A 140 7.48 7.41 22.10
N HIS A 141 8.02 6.23 21.75
CA HIS A 141 7.38 5.28 20.89
C HIS A 141 6.27 4.52 21.63
N GLY A 142 5.03 4.91 21.39
CA GLY A 142 3.87 4.24 21.98
C GLY A 142 3.57 4.59 23.45
N ALA A 143 4.40 5.39 24.14
CA ALA A 143 4.13 5.84 25.48
C ALA A 143 3.36 7.18 25.48
N PRO A 144 2.24 7.30 26.20
CA PRO A 144 1.51 8.56 26.28
C PRO A 144 2.31 9.61 27.04
N LEU A 145 2.27 10.85 26.55
CA LEU A 145 2.78 12.00 27.29
C LEU A 145 1.72 12.42 28.34
N GLY A 146 2.11 12.52 29.60
CA GLY A 146 1.23 12.92 30.69
C GLY A 146 1.74 14.13 31.46
N GLY A 147 0.87 14.76 32.30
CA GLY A 147 1.23 15.87 33.15
C GLY A 147 1.88 17.03 32.41
N ASP A 148 2.97 17.57 32.98
CA ASP A 148 3.69 18.71 32.41
C ASP A 148 4.33 18.42 31.04
N ALA A 149 4.73 17.17 30.76
CA ALA A 149 5.25 16.79 29.45
C ALA A 149 4.20 16.98 28.35
N TYR A 150 2.93 16.61 28.60
CA TYR A 150 1.82 16.85 27.69
C TYR A 150 1.61 18.37 27.48
N VAL A 151 1.51 19.14 28.56
CA VAL A 151 1.30 20.60 28.50
C VAL A 151 2.43 21.29 27.73
N ASN A 152 3.68 20.93 28.01
CA ASN A 152 4.85 21.48 27.34
C ASN A 152 4.89 21.13 25.84
N THR A 153 4.51 19.89 25.50
CA THR A 153 4.45 19.45 24.09
C THR A 153 3.36 20.20 23.34
N ILE A 154 2.14 20.30 23.84
CA ILE A 154 1.06 21.03 23.18
C ILE A 154 1.44 22.50 22.95
N LYS A 155 2.02 23.17 23.96
CA LYS A 155 2.50 24.55 23.83
C LYS A 155 3.62 24.68 22.80
N ASN A 156 4.59 23.75 22.78
CA ASN A 156 5.68 23.75 21.82
C ASN A 156 5.18 23.57 20.36
N LEU A 157 4.07 22.85 20.18
CA LEU A 157 3.41 22.67 18.89
C LEU A 157 2.45 23.82 18.51
N GLY A 158 2.35 24.88 19.34
CA GLY A 158 1.49 26.04 19.09
C GLY A 158 0.02 25.82 19.48
N GLY A 159 -0.30 24.73 20.17
CA GLY A 159 -1.65 24.41 20.63
C GLY A 159 -1.96 24.97 22.03
N ASP A 160 -3.24 24.88 22.41
CA ASP A 160 -3.74 25.20 23.76
C ASP A 160 -3.95 23.90 24.54
N PRO A 161 -3.20 23.65 25.63
CA PRO A 161 -3.33 22.43 26.41
C PRO A 161 -4.67 22.34 27.19
N VAL A 162 -5.38 23.47 27.37
CA VAL A 162 -6.70 23.51 28.01
C VAL A 162 -7.80 23.11 26.99
N ASN A 163 -7.60 23.46 25.71
CA ASN A 163 -8.51 23.15 24.63
C ASN A 163 -7.76 22.56 23.40
N PRO A 164 -7.17 21.35 23.54
CA PRO A 164 -6.23 20.80 22.57
C PRO A 164 -6.89 20.33 21.25
N PHE A 165 -8.21 20.26 21.19
CA PHE A 165 -8.96 19.79 20.02
C PHE A 165 -9.51 20.91 19.13
N VAL A 166 -9.06 22.15 19.33
CA VAL A 166 -9.41 23.28 18.45
C VAL A 166 -8.84 23.04 17.06
N ILE A 167 -9.69 23.13 16.05
CA ILE A 167 -9.25 23.17 14.65
C ILE A 167 -8.97 24.62 14.29
N PHE A 168 -7.73 24.91 13.91
CA PHE A 168 -7.35 26.26 13.50
C PHE A 168 -8.11 26.70 12.24
N PRO A 169 -8.58 27.95 12.14
CA PRO A 169 -9.36 28.44 10.99
C PRO A 169 -8.69 28.20 9.63
N GLU A 170 -7.39 28.41 9.52
CA GLU A 170 -6.59 28.20 8.32
C GLU A 170 -6.56 26.71 7.90
N VAL A 171 -6.58 25.80 8.87
CA VAL A 171 -6.66 24.34 8.60
C VAL A 171 -8.06 24.00 8.09
N ALA A 172 -9.11 24.54 8.70
CA ALA A 172 -10.48 24.34 8.27
C ALA A 172 -10.68 24.83 6.82
N GLU A 173 -10.14 26.01 6.48
CA GLU A 173 -10.20 26.56 5.14
C GLU A 173 -9.44 25.68 4.12
N LEU A 174 -8.23 25.23 4.45
CA LEU A 174 -7.41 24.35 3.62
C LEU A 174 -8.19 23.06 3.27
N TYR A 175 -8.77 22.42 4.29
CA TYR A 175 -9.54 21.18 4.10
C TYR A 175 -10.85 21.43 3.31
N ALA A 176 -11.55 22.55 3.56
CA ALA A 176 -12.75 22.90 2.82
C ALA A 176 -12.46 23.11 1.32
N LYS A 177 -11.37 23.81 0.99
CA LYS A 177 -10.90 23.99 -0.39
C LYS A 177 -10.59 22.64 -1.04
N ARG A 178 -9.82 21.80 -0.34
CA ARG A 178 -9.47 20.47 -0.86
C ARG A 178 -10.69 19.58 -1.04
N ALA A 179 -11.65 19.62 -0.11
CA ALA A 179 -12.90 18.86 -0.24
C ALA A 179 -13.72 19.28 -1.48
N ALA A 180 -13.76 20.57 -1.80
CA ALA A 180 -14.42 21.04 -3.00
C ALA A 180 -13.75 20.54 -4.29
N GLU A 181 -12.41 20.57 -4.34
CA GLU A 181 -11.62 20.00 -5.46
C GLU A 181 -11.88 18.49 -5.62
N LEU A 182 -11.85 17.73 -4.52
CA LEU A 182 -12.09 16.29 -4.54
C LEU A 182 -13.51 15.95 -4.99
N LYS A 183 -14.54 16.70 -4.55
CA LYS A 183 -15.92 16.51 -5.02
C LYS A 183 -16.02 16.65 -6.54
N LYS A 184 -15.32 17.63 -7.14
CA LYS A 184 -15.27 17.81 -8.60
C LYS A 184 -14.62 16.61 -9.29
N ILE A 185 -13.44 16.16 -8.81
CA ILE A 185 -12.72 15.00 -9.35
C ILE A 185 -13.60 13.74 -9.28
N VAL A 186 -14.30 13.54 -8.17
CA VAL A 186 -15.19 12.39 -7.99
C VAL A 186 -16.37 12.45 -8.95
N ALA A 187 -17.00 13.63 -9.12
CA ALA A 187 -18.09 13.81 -10.09
C ALA A 187 -17.65 13.50 -11.53
N GLU A 188 -16.46 13.97 -11.93
CA GLU A 188 -15.88 13.68 -13.24
C GLU A 188 -15.63 12.18 -13.44
N ARG A 189 -15.10 11.48 -12.41
CA ARG A 189 -14.88 10.03 -12.44
C ARG A 189 -16.20 9.26 -12.57
N TYR A 190 -17.23 9.63 -11.84
CA TYR A 190 -18.57 9.02 -11.98
C TYR A 190 -19.17 9.24 -13.36
N ALA A 191 -19.06 10.47 -13.91
CA ALA A 191 -19.54 10.76 -15.25
C ALA A 191 -18.79 9.91 -16.31
N LYS A 192 -17.44 9.80 -16.17
CA LYS A 192 -16.64 8.95 -17.05
C LYS A 192 -17.07 7.48 -16.95
N LYS A 193 -17.24 6.95 -15.73
CA LYS A 193 -17.70 5.58 -15.52
C LYS A 193 -19.09 5.35 -16.11
N ALA A 194 -20.04 6.26 -15.93
CA ALA A 194 -21.37 6.15 -16.49
C ALA A 194 -21.37 6.14 -18.04
N LYS A 195 -20.54 6.97 -18.67
CA LYS A 195 -20.35 6.97 -20.13
C LYS A 195 -19.76 5.64 -20.61
N TRP A 196 -18.72 5.16 -19.94
CA TRP A 196 -18.06 3.90 -20.25
C TRP A 196 -19.01 2.71 -20.10
N THR A 197 -19.82 2.67 -19.02
CA THR A 197 -20.83 1.61 -18.78
C THR A 197 -21.84 1.51 -19.92
N LYS A 198 -22.29 2.66 -20.44
CA LYS A 198 -23.21 2.67 -21.60
C LYS A 198 -22.55 2.16 -22.88
N ALA A 199 -21.27 2.48 -23.08
CA ALA A 199 -20.52 2.07 -24.27
C ALA A 199 -20.06 0.59 -24.20
N ASN A 200 -19.95 0.02 -23.00
CA ASN A 200 -19.39 -1.32 -22.77
C ASN A 200 -20.28 -2.15 -21.80
N PRO A 201 -21.54 -2.45 -22.14
CA PRO A 201 -22.48 -3.06 -21.19
C PRO A 201 -22.02 -4.42 -20.67
N GLU A 202 -21.40 -5.27 -21.49
CA GLU A 202 -20.88 -6.58 -21.07
C GLU A 202 -19.70 -6.46 -20.11
N LEU A 203 -18.73 -5.57 -20.40
CA LEU A 203 -17.60 -5.32 -19.51
C LEU A 203 -18.06 -4.68 -18.19
N ALA A 204 -19.07 -3.81 -18.24
CA ALA A 204 -19.65 -3.21 -17.06
C ALA A 204 -20.31 -4.24 -16.14
N ALA A 205 -21.08 -5.17 -16.71
CA ALA A 205 -21.68 -6.28 -15.97
C ALA A 205 -20.61 -7.20 -15.37
N LYS A 206 -19.53 -7.48 -16.11
CA LYS A 206 -18.38 -8.24 -15.63
C LYS A 206 -17.68 -7.53 -14.46
N LEU A 207 -17.43 -6.22 -14.57
CA LEU A 207 -16.83 -5.43 -13.50
C LEU A 207 -17.71 -5.44 -12.23
N GLU A 208 -19.01 -5.30 -12.38
CA GLU A 208 -19.95 -5.38 -11.27
C GLU A 208 -19.93 -6.76 -10.61
N ALA A 209 -19.88 -7.84 -11.40
CA ALA A 209 -19.78 -9.21 -10.91
C ALA A 209 -18.49 -9.41 -10.10
N PHE A 210 -17.35 -8.87 -10.53
CA PHE A 210 -16.07 -8.96 -9.81
C PHE A 210 -16.12 -8.30 -8.42
N PHE A 211 -16.90 -7.24 -8.26
CA PHE A 211 -17.06 -6.51 -6.99
C PHE A 211 -18.32 -6.88 -6.19
N SER A 212 -19.14 -7.79 -6.70
CA SER A 212 -20.42 -8.14 -6.07
C SER A 212 -20.28 -8.83 -4.70
N GLY A 213 -19.10 -9.36 -4.37
CA GLY A 213 -18.88 -10.21 -3.19
C GLY A 213 -19.56 -11.58 -3.27
N LYS A 214 -20.21 -11.90 -4.39
CA LYS A 214 -20.83 -13.21 -4.60
C LYS A 214 -19.79 -14.24 -5.00
N ALA A 215 -19.88 -15.44 -4.42
CA ALA A 215 -19.06 -16.56 -4.85
C ALA A 215 -19.33 -16.89 -6.33
N PRO A 216 -18.29 -17.23 -7.11
CA PRO A 216 -18.48 -17.67 -8.48
C PRO A 216 -19.31 -18.96 -8.50
N LYS A 217 -20.13 -19.09 -9.53
CA LYS A 217 -20.87 -20.34 -9.76
C LYS A 217 -19.91 -21.34 -10.40
N VAL A 218 -19.54 -22.35 -9.66
CA VAL A 218 -18.70 -23.46 -10.13
C VAL A 218 -19.52 -24.74 -10.13
N ASP A 219 -19.53 -25.47 -11.23
CA ASP A 219 -20.13 -26.78 -11.30
C ASP A 219 -19.16 -27.83 -10.74
N TRP A 220 -19.21 -27.97 -9.41
CA TRP A 220 -18.34 -28.90 -8.69
C TRP A 220 -18.61 -30.36 -9.06
N ALA A 221 -19.84 -30.71 -9.45
CA ALA A 221 -20.24 -32.07 -9.82
C ALA A 221 -19.67 -32.51 -11.18
N ALA A 222 -19.39 -31.54 -12.06
CA ALA A 222 -18.77 -31.79 -13.36
C ALA A 222 -17.26 -31.99 -13.29
N ILE A 223 -16.61 -31.76 -12.13
CA ILE A 223 -15.16 -31.93 -11.96
C ILE A 223 -14.88 -33.41 -11.63
N GLU A 224 -14.59 -34.18 -12.67
CA GLU A 224 -14.24 -35.58 -12.49
C GLU A 224 -12.84 -35.75 -11.88
N GLN A 225 -12.75 -36.58 -10.87
CA GLN A 225 -11.50 -36.93 -10.18
C GLN A 225 -11.14 -38.40 -10.43
N LYS A 226 -9.90 -38.67 -10.80
CA LYS A 226 -9.38 -40.01 -10.96
C LYS A 226 -9.04 -40.63 -9.60
N ALA A 227 -9.61 -41.81 -9.31
CA ALA A 227 -9.30 -42.55 -8.08
C ALA A 227 -7.82 -42.93 -8.00
N GLY A 228 -7.26 -42.92 -6.79
CA GLY A 228 -5.84 -43.26 -6.52
C GLY A 228 -4.84 -42.20 -6.97
N THR A 229 -5.29 -41.02 -7.33
CA THR A 229 -4.44 -39.89 -7.76
C THR A 229 -3.88 -39.18 -6.55
N ALA A 230 -2.61 -38.74 -6.66
CA ALA A 230 -2.00 -37.89 -5.65
C ALA A 230 -2.78 -36.58 -5.48
N THR A 231 -2.91 -36.06 -4.26
CA THR A 231 -3.70 -34.85 -3.94
C THR A 231 -3.30 -33.64 -4.77
N ARG A 232 -2.00 -33.45 -5.08
CA ARG A 232 -1.54 -32.37 -5.96
C ARG A 232 -2.09 -32.48 -7.39
N ALA A 233 -2.27 -33.70 -7.92
CA ALA A 233 -2.86 -33.90 -9.25
C ALA A 233 -4.38 -33.68 -9.22
N ALA A 234 -5.05 -34.09 -8.13
CA ALA A 234 -6.45 -33.78 -7.89
C ALA A 234 -6.66 -32.24 -7.79
N SER A 235 -5.76 -31.54 -7.11
CA SER A 235 -5.75 -30.06 -7.06
C SER A 235 -5.62 -29.44 -8.46
N ALA A 236 -4.73 -29.96 -9.31
CA ALA A 236 -4.56 -29.48 -10.69
C ALA A 236 -5.86 -29.60 -11.51
N THR A 237 -6.58 -30.72 -11.36
CA THR A 237 -7.89 -30.92 -12.04
C THR A 237 -8.89 -29.83 -11.61
N VAL A 238 -8.96 -29.53 -10.31
CA VAL A 238 -9.83 -28.47 -9.79
C VAL A 238 -9.38 -27.10 -10.27
N LEU A 239 -8.07 -26.80 -10.24
CA LEU A 239 -7.53 -25.53 -10.71
C LEU A 239 -7.79 -25.29 -12.20
N GLY A 240 -7.68 -26.32 -13.04
CA GLY A 240 -8.03 -26.25 -14.46
C GLY A 240 -9.52 -25.94 -14.68
N ALA A 241 -10.41 -26.56 -13.91
CA ALA A 241 -11.83 -26.25 -13.97
C ALA A 241 -12.14 -24.83 -13.48
N LEU A 242 -11.45 -24.35 -12.43
CA LEU A 242 -11.57 -22.96 -11.94
C LEU A 242 -11.07 -21.95 -12.96
N ALA A 243 -9.96 -22.23 -13.67
CA ALA A 243 -9.43 -21.37 -14.70
C ALA A 243 -10.46 -21.05 -15.80
N MET A 244 -11.30 -22.02 -16.14
CA MET A 244 -12.38 -21.86 -17.13
C MET A 244 -13.61 -21.12 -16.62
N GLN A 245 -13.83 -21.09 -15.31
CA GLN A 245 -15.08 -20.60 -14.71
C GLN A 245 -14.92 -19.35 -13.84
N VAL A 246 -13.69 -19.05 -13.38
CA VAL A 246 -13.41 -17.96 -12.42
C VAL A 246 -12.36 -17.01 -12.97
N GLU A 247 -12.81 -16.08 -13.80
CA GLU A 247 -11.93 -15.15 -14.52
C GLU A 247 -11.19 -14.16 -13.61
N ASN A 248 -11.69 -13.88 -12.41
CA ASN A 248 -11.08 -12.94 -11.45
C ASN A 248 -10.20 -13.61 -10.38
N MET A 249 -9.74 -14.82 -10.65
CA MET A 249 -8.80 -15.55 -9.81
C MET A 249 -7.35 -15.36 -10.30
N ILE A 250 -6.43 -15.15 -9.37
CA ILE A 250 -4.99 -15.12 -9.64
C ILE A 250 -4.35 -16.27 -8.86
N VAL A 251 -3.63 -17.13 -9.56
CA VAL A 251 -2.88 -18.25 -8.97
C VAL A 251 -1.40 -18.00 -9.15
N ALA A 252 -0.61 -18.24 -8.10
CA ALA A 252 0.83 -18.10 -8.11
C ALA A 252 1.50 -19.25 -7.36
N SER A 253 2.70 -19.59 -7.76
CA SER A 253 3.56 -20.57 -7.11
C SER A 253 4.97 -19.99 -6.90
N ALA A 254 5.65 -20.45 -5.86
CA ALA A 254 7.03 -20.07 -5.57
C ALA A 254 8.01 -21.00 -6.30
N ASP A 255 8.03 -20.94 -7.65
CA ASP A 255 8.88 -21.76 -8.53
C ASP A 255 8.64 -23.30 -8.44
N LEU A 256 7.42 -23.70 -8.06
CA LEU A 256 7.05 -25.11 -7.88
C LEU A 256 5.86 -25.53 -8.74
N SER A 257 5.40 -24.70 -9.68
CA SER A 257 4.14 -24.89 -10.40
C SER A 257 4.00 -26.25 -11.10
N ASN A 258 5.11 -26.81 -11.60
CA ASN A 258 5.13 -28.14 -12.20
C ASN A 258 5.10 -29.29 -11.17
N SER A 259 5.54 -29.04 -9.95
CA SER A 259 5.57 -30.02 -8.86
C SER A 259 4.31 -29.98 -8.01
N ASP A 260 3.87 -28.79 -7.58
CA ASP A 260 2.63 -28.58 -6.83
C ASP A 260 1.38 -28.58 -7.72
N LYS A 261 1.59 -28.60 -9.05
CA LYS A 261 0.55 -28.66 -10.09
C LYS A 261 -0.36 -27.41 -10.15
N THR A 262 0.10 -26.26 -9.67
CA THR A 262 -0.60 -24.99 -9.87
C THR A 262 -0.60 -24.55 -11.34
N ASP A 263 0.31 -25.09 -12.16
CA ASP A 263 0.33 -24.92 -13.62
C ASP A 263 -0.95 -25.43 -14.29
N GLY A 264 -1.73 -26.29 -13.64
CA GLY A 264 -3.06 -26.68 -14.07
C GLY A 264 -4.06 -25.51 -14.24
N PHE A 265 -3.81 -24.37 -13.57
CA PHE A 265 -4.60 -23.16 -13.76
C PHE A 265 -4.23 -22.39 -15.04
N LEU A 266 -3.02 -22.58 -15.56
CA LEU A 266 -2.48 -21.84 -16.72
C LEU A 266 -2.62 -22.61 -18.04
N LYS A 267 -2.99 -23.88 -17.99
CA LYS A 267 -3.17 -24.77 -19.15
C LYS A 267 -4.64 -24.87 -19.53
#